data_bf7e50160bcc9397ce349d091299a4e1
#
_entry.id   bf7e50160bcc9397ce349d091299a4e1
#
_cell.length_a   1.000
_cell.length_b   1.000
_cell.length_c   1.000
_cell.angle_alpha   90.00
_cell.angle_beta   90.00
_cell.angle_gamma   90.00
#
_symmetry.space_group_name_H-M   'P 1'
#
loop_
_entity.id
_entity.type
_entity.pdbx_description
1 polymer ?
#
loop_
_entity_poly.entity_id
_entity_poly.type
_entity_poly.pdbx_seq_one_letter_code
_entity_poly.pdbx_strand_id
1 'polypeptide(L)'
;KRADKIIVVNKNFESEKAKKYCEELRERFKRPVFLCNMVPQYVYNIKTGVWLDKPNDVFAFSAVGQPRQFYDFLQNYNLCGTKDYPDHHIYTEKDIEELKKLADGKKLVTTEKDAVKLREIMGDDVEIYALKLKPDLDVKGLLNAC
;
A
#
# COMPACT_ATOMS: atom_id res chain seq x y z
N LYS A 1 9.57 -28.65 -10.63
CA LYS A 1 9.15 -27.71 -11.68
C LYS A 1 10.23 -26.63 -11.82
N ARG A 2 10.62 -26.33 -13.05
CA ARG A 2 11.71 -25.40 -13.36
C ARG A 2 11.08 -24.08 -13.79
N ALA A 3 11.41 -22.98 -13.09
CA ALA A 3 10.97 -21.65 -13.51
C ALA A 3 11.86 -21.13 -14.64
N ASP A 4 11.27 -20.53 -15.66
CA ASP A 4 12.01 -19.93 -16.79
C ASP A 4 12.39 -18.47 -16.49
N LYS A 5 11.57 -17.80 -15.68
CA LYS A 5 11.74 -16.41 -15.26
C LYS A 5 11.36 -16.26 -13.78
N ILE A 6 11.96 -15.29 -13.09
CA ILE A 6 11.67 -14.96 -11.70
C ILE A 6 11.21 -13.52 -11.62
N ILE A 7 10.10 -13.28 -10.95
CA ILE A 7 9.61 -11.92 -10.66
C ILE A 7 9.71 -11.69 -9.17
N VAL A 8 10.43 -10.67 -8.77
CA VAL A 8 10.53 -10.21 -7.38
C VAL A 8 9.58 -9.03 -7.21
N VAL A 9 8.53 -9.22 -6.41
CA VAL A 9 7.59 -8.14 -6.10
C VAL A 9 8.10 -7.37 -4.90
N ASN A 10 8.51 -6.14 -5.12
CA ASN A 10 8.97 -5.24 -4.07
C ASN A 10 7.77 -4.55 -3.41
N LYS A 11 7.41 -5.02 -2.22
CA LYS A 11 6.32 -4.45 -1.41
C LYS A 11 6.82 -3.47 -0.33
N ASN A 12 8.11 -3.48 -0.03
CA ASN A 12 8.69 -2.83 1.15
C ASN A 12 9.74 -1.75 0.85
N PHE A 13 9.97 -1.41 -0.38
CA PHE A 13 10.68 -0.22 -0.90
C PHE A 13 12.10 0.13 -0.47
N GLU A 14 12.81 -0.69 0.11
CA GLU A 14 14.26 -0.54 0.04
C GLU A 14 14.70 -0.94 -1.37
N SER A 15 14.59 0.01 -2.33
CA SER A 15 14.83 -0.27 -3.75
C SER A 15 16.23 -0.82 -3.98
N GLU A 16 17.24 -0.39 -3.23
CA GLU A 16 18.60 -0.90 -3.33
C GLU A 16 18.72 -2.34 -2.82
N LYS A 17 18.05 -2.68 -1.71
CA LYS A 17 18.01 -4.07 -1.22
C LYS A 17 17.27 -4.98 -2.19
N ALA A 18 16.16 -4.49 -2.77
CA ALA A 18 15.42 -5.27 -3.76
C ALA A 18 16.24 -5.53 -5.02
N LYS A 19 17.00 -4.54 -5.52
CA LYS A 19 17.92 -4.69 -6.65
C LYS A 19 19.02 -5.72 -6.33
N LYS A 20 19.69 -5.56 -5.19
CA LYS A 20 20.72 -6.50 -4.74
C LYS A 20 20.19 -7.93 -4.64
N TYR A 21 18.99 -8.11 -4.07
CA TYR A 21 18.35 -9.42 -4.01
C TYR A 21 18.05 -10.00 -5.39
N CYS A 22 17.63 -9.17 -6.35
CA CYS A 22 17.46 -9.61 -7.74
C CYS A 22 18.78 -10.09 -8.36
N GLU A 23 19.90 -9.42 -8.08
CA GLU A 23 21.23 -9.80 -8.56
C GLU A 23 21.66 -11.15 -7.96
N GLU A 24 21.51 -11.33 -6.67
CA GLU A 24 21.78 -12.59 -5.97
C GLU A 24 20.95 -13.76 -6.57
N LEU A 25 19.69 -13.52 -6.88
CA LEU A 25 18.85 -14.53 -7.51
C LEU A 25 19.28 -14.84 -8.95
N ARG A 26 19.69 -13.84 -9.73
CA ARG A 26 20.24 -14.04 -11.09
C ARG A 26 21.47 -14.92 -11.06
N GLU A 27 22.40 -14.62 -10.14
CA GLU A 27 23.63 -15.40 -9.99
C GLU A 27 23.35 -16.85 -9.54
N ARG A 28 22.45 -17.01 -8.56
CA ARG A 28 22.13 -18.32 -7.99
C ARG A 28 21.40 -19.23 -8.96
N PHE A 29 20.41 -18.72 -9.67
CA PHE A 29 19.52 -19.52 -10.50
C PHE A 29 19.86 -19.48 -11.98
N LYS A 30 20.75 -18.58 -12.42
CA LYS A 30 21.11 -18.36 -13.84
C LYS A 30 19.87 -18.19 -14.71
N ARG A 31 18.91 -17.39 -14.22
CA ARG A 31 17.63 -17.10 -14.86
C ARG A 31 17.39 -15.60 -14.91
N PRO A 32 16.61 -15.11 -15.87
CA PRO A 32 16.14 -13.72 -15.87
C PRO A 32 15.35 -13.43 -14.60
N VAL A 33 15.71 -12.36 -13.90
CA VAL A 33 15.01 -11.87 -12.70
C VAL A 33 14.56 -10.44 -12.94
N PHE A 34 13.28 -10.19 -12.76
CA PHE A 34 12.64 -8.89 -12.96
C PHE A 34 12.17 -8.34 -11.62
N LEU A 35 12.42 -7.06 -11.39
CA LEU A 35 11.92 -6.33 -10.23
C LEU A 35 10.58 -5.70 -10.59
N CYS A 36 9.56 -6.01 -9.82
CA CYS A 36 8.25 -5.41 -9.88
C CYS A 36 8.04 -4.52 -8.66
N ASN A 37 8.02 -3.21 -8.83
CA ASN A 37 7.68 -2.28 -7.76
C ASN A 37 6.15 -2.11 -7.67
N MET A 38 5.67 -1.76 -6.48
CA MET A 38 4.29 -1.33 -6.30
C MET A 38 4.27 0.20 -6.29
N VAL A 39 3.40 0.81 -7.08
CA VAL A 39 3.27 2.27 -7.18
C VAL A 39 1.83 2.71 -6.88
N PRO A 40 1.64 3.91 -6.31
CA PRO A 40 0.31 4.42 -6.03
C PRO A 40 -0.49 4.64 -7.33
N GLN A 41 -1.77 4.31 -7.29
CA GLN A 41 -2.67 4.46 -8.43
C GLN A 41 -3.77 5.49 -8.14
N TYR A 42 -4.57 5.28 -7.12
CA TYR A 42 -5.62 6.19 -6.67
C TYR A 42 -6.03 5.88 -5.23
N VAL A 43 -6.78 6.80 -4.64
CA VAL A 43 -7.44 6.61 -3.34
C VAL A 43 -8.93 6.41 -3.58
N TYR A 44 -9.56 5.45 -2.90
CA TYR A 44 -10.97 5.12 -3.07
C TYR A 44 -11.68 4.91 -1.74
N ASN A 45 -12.97 5.25 -1.69
CA ASN A 45 -13.81 4.98 -0.53
C ASN A 45 -14.01 3.46 -0.37
N ILE A 46 -13.69 2.93 0.79
CA ILE A 46 -13.68 1.47 0.99
C ILE A 46 -15.07 0.82 0.99
N LYS A 47 -16.16 1.58 1.24
CA LYS A 47 -17.54 1.10 1.14
C LYS A 47 -18.09 1.16 -0.27
N THR A 48 -17.98 2.34 -0.89
CA THR A 48 -18.64 2.62 -2.17
C THR A 48 -17.79 2.27 -3.38
N GLY A 49 -16.46 2.15 -3.20
CA GLY A 49 -15.52 1.97 -4.31
C GLY A 49 -15.27 3.23 -5.14
N VAL A 50 -15.92 4.34 -4.82
CA VAL A 50 -15.76 5.60 -5.55
C VAL A 50 -14.37 6.17 -5.30
N TRP A 51 -13.68 6.52 -6.38
CA TRP A 51 -12.34 7.09 -6.30
C TRP A 51 -12.42 8.58 -6.00
N LEU A 52 -11.35 9.07 -5.36
CA LEU A 52 -11.11 10.49 -5.18
C LEU A 52 -9.98 10.92 -6.11
N ASP A 53 -10.24 11.95 -6.90
CA ASP A 53 -9.29 12.41 -7.90
C ASP A 53 -8.03 13.02 -7.24
N LYS A 54 -8.19 13.79 -6.18
CA LYS A 54 -7.12 14.26 -5.28
C LYS A 54 -7.75 14.62 -3.93
N PRO A 55 -7.78 13.71 -2.97
CA PRO A 55 -8.19 14.11 -1.63
C PRO A 55 -7.15 15.10 -1.07
N ASN A 56 -7.57 16.30 -0.73
CA ASN A 56 -6.78 17.23 0.03
C ASN A 56 -6.97 16.94 1.53
N ASP A 57 -5.97 17.23 2.34
CA ASP A 57 -6.01 17.09 3.79
C ASP A 57 -6.39 15.69 4.24
N VAL A 58 -5.43 14.78 4.15
CA VAL A 58 -5.60 13.40 4.60
C VAL A 58 -4.94 13.16 5.95
N PHE A 59 -5.58 12.34 6.76
CA PHE A 59 -5.00 11.72 7.94
C PHE A 59 -4.83 10.23 7.65
N ALA A 60 -3.59 9.74 7.70
CA ALA A 60 -3.29 8.37 7.35
C ALA A 60 -3.12 7.47 8.57
N PHE A 61 -3.54 6.23 8.46
CA PHE A 61 -3.31 5.24 9.51
C PHE A 61 -3.08 3.85 8.92
N SER A 62 -2.34 3.03 9.64
CA SER A 62 -2.08 1.66 9.20
C SER A 62 -1.69 0.72 10.33
N ALA A 63 -1.91 -0.59 10.12
CA ALA A 63 -1.45 -1.69 10.96
C ALA A 63 -0.55 -2.63 10.14
N VAL A 64 0.50 -2.08 9.56
CA VAL A 64 1.52 -2.80 8.78
C VAL A 64 2.90 -2.63 9.41
N GLY A 65 3.77 -3.63 9.24
CA GLY A 65 5.08 -3.62 9.89
C GLY A 65 6.04 -2.51 9.44
N GLN A 66 5.82 -1.90 8.27
CA GLN A 66 6.64 -0.81 7.73
C GLN A 66 5.74 0.25 7.06
N PRO A 67 5.14 1.17 7.84
CA PRO A 67 4.16 2.11 7.32
C PRO A 67 4.77 3.28 6.52
N ARG A 68 6.07 3.54 6.69
CA ARG A 68 6.74 4.71 6.12
C ARG A 68 6.45 4.91 4.65
N GLN A 69 6.57 3.85 3.84
CA GLN A 69 6.32 3.93 2.42
C GLN A 69 4.87 4.28 2.06
N PHE A 70 3.92 3.73 2.78
CA PHE A 70 2.52 4.09 2.61
C PHE A 70 2.33 5.59 2.81
N TYR A 71 2.98 6.16 3.83
CA TYR A 71 2.93 7.60 4.08
C TYR A 71 3.68 8.40 3.02
N ASP A 72 4.82 7.91 2.54
CA ASP A 72 5.56 8.55 1.45
C ASP A 72 4.70 8.67 0.17
N PHE A 73 3.87 7.69 -0.14
CA PHE A 73 2.92 7.75 -1.24
C PHE A 73 1.81 8.79 -1.07
N LEU A 74 1.48 9.13 0.17
CA LEU A 74 0.44 10.09 0.49
C LEU A 74 0.95 11.55 0.59
N GLN A 75 2.24 11.81 0.42
CA GLN A 75 2.79 13.17 0.48
C GLN A 75 2.12 14.12 -0.52
N ASN A 76 1.74 13.63 -1.69
CA ASN A 76 1.05 14.42 -2.71
C ASN A 76 -0.43 14.75 -2.36
N TYR A 77 -0.95 14.22 -1.26
CA TYR A 77 -2.32 14.41 -0.78
C TYR A 77 -2.41 15.33 0.44
N ASN A 78 -1.41 16.16 0.69
CA ASN A 78 -1.33 16.99 1.90
C ASN A 78 -1.57 16.18 3.18
N LEU A 79 -0.62 15.29 3.50
CA LEU A 79 -0.67 14.44 4.69
C LEU A 79 -0.54 15.29 5.96
N CYS A 80 -1.64 15.40 6.72
CA CYS A 80 -1.73 16.27 7.92
C CYS A 80 -1.39 15.54 9.22
N GLY A 81 -1.37 14.22 9.22
CA GLY A 81 -1.04 13.43 10.39
C GLY A 81 -1.10 11.93 10.11
N THR A 82 -0.52 11.16 11.02
CA THR A 82 -0.46 9.71 10.93
C THR A 82 -0.76 9.03 12.26
N LYS A 83 -1.30 7.81 12.20
CA LYS A 83 -1.45 6.92 13.34
C LYS A 83 -0.99 5.52 12.98
N ASP A 84 -0.02 5.01 13.72
CA ASP A 84 0.44 3.63 13.58
C ASP A 84 -0.23 2.73 14.62
N TYR A 85 -0.68 1.57 14.16
CA TYR A 85 -1.09 0.46 15.00
C TYR A 85 -0.05 -0.67 14.90
N PRO A 86 0.04 -1.56 15.89
CA PRO A 86 0.88 -2.74 15.79
C PRO A 86 0.53 -3.58 14.54
N ASP A 87 1.54 -4.25 13.95
CA ASP A 87 1.28 -5.15 12.81
C ASP A 87 0.23 -6.20 13.19
N HIS A 88 -0.67 -6.47 12.27
CA HIS A 88 -1.84 -7.35 12.47
C HIS A 88 -2.87 -6.87 13.50
N HIS A 89 -2.89 -5.59 13.87
CA HIS A 89 -3.91 -5.03 14.75
C HIS A 89 -5.33 -5.40 14.30
N ILE A 90 -6.17 -5.75 15.27
CA ILE A 90 -7.60 -5.98 15.07
C ILE A 90 -8.32 -4.70 15.43
N TYR A 91 -8.85 -4.00 14.45
CA TYR A 91 -9.56 -2.75 14.64
C TYR A 91 -10.87 -2.96 15.41
N THR A 92 -11.23 -1.98 16.22
CA THR A 92 -12.47 -1.92 17.01
C THR A 92 -13.22 -0.62 16.69
N GLU A 93 -14.49 -0.54 17.09
CA GLU A 93 -15.28 0.70 16.99
C GLU A 93 -14.62 1.86 17.77
N LYS A 94 -13.94 1.56 18.89
CA LYS A 94 -13.18 2.56 19.65
C LYS A 94 -12.02 3.14 18.86
N ASP A 95 -11.31 2.32 18.06
CA ASP A 95 -10.24 2.79 17.19
C ASP A 95 -10.80 3.73 16.12
N ILE A 96 -11.97 3.42 15.57
CA ILE A 96 -12.64 4.26 14.57
C ILE A 96 -13.02 5.62 15.18
N GLU A 97 -13.57 5.64 16.38
CA GLU A 97 -13.90 6.88 17.08
C GLU A 97 -12.66 7.71 17.46
N GLU A 98 -11.56 7.06 17.84
CA GLU A 98 -10.27 7.73 18.05
C GLU A 98 -9.75 8.35 16.74
N LEU A 99 -9.79 7.60 15.64
CA LEU A 99 -9.36 8.07 14.33
C LEU A 99 -10.18 9.26 13.84
N LYS A 100 -11.50 9.25 14.03
CA LYS A 100 -12.38 10.40 13.72
C LYS A 100 -11.94 11.67 14.45
N LYS A 101 -11.63 11.54 15.74
CA LYS A 101 -11.14 12.68 16.55
C LYS A 101 -9.78 13.17 16.09
N LEU A 102 -8.84 12.27 15.83
CA LEU A 102 -7.50 12.61 15.37
C LEU A 102 -7.50 13.25 13.97
N ALA A 103 -8.38 12.76 13.10
CA ALA A 103 -8.50 13.30 11.75
C ALA A 103 -9.08 14.72 11.73
N ASP A 104 -9.90 15.09 12.71
CA ASP A 104 -10.48 16.43 12.84
C ASP A 104 -11.08 16.95 11.52
N GLY A 105 -11.98 16.16 10.94
CA GLY A 105 -12.66 16.45 9.67
C GLY A 105 -11.84 16.16 8.40
N LYS A 106 -10.58 15.73 8.51
CA LYS A 106 -9.76 15.31 7.37
C LYS A 106 -10.15 13.91 6.91
N LYS A 107 -9.84 13.58 5.66
CA LYS A 107 -10.13 12.26 5.11
C LYS A 107 -9.24 11.19 5.71
N LEU A 108 -9.85 10.16 6.30
CA LEU A 108 -9.13 9.00 6.82
C LEU A 108 -8.68 8.10 5.68
N VAL A 109 -7.37 7.88 5.54
CA VAL A 109 -6.79 7.03 4.49
C VAL A 109 -5.97 5.90 5.11
N THR A 110 -6.17 4.70 4.61
CA THR A 110 -5.46 3.49 5.07
C THR A 110 -4.93 2.64 3.92
N THR A 111 -4.32 1.51 4.25
CA THR A 111 -3.86 0.51 3.27
C THR A 111 -5.01 -0.39 2.81
N GLU A 112 -4.88 -1.03 1.63
CA GLU A 112 -5.87 -2.04 1.20
C GLU A 112 -5.94 -3.24 2.16
N LYS A 113 -4.82 -3.61 2.79
CA LYS A 113 -4.77 -4.69 3.80
C LYS A 113 -5.65 -4.37 5.01
N ASP A 114 -5.59 -3.14 5.49
CA ASP A 114 -6.39 -2.70 6.64
C ASP A 114 -7.84 -2.42 6.26
N ALA A 115 -8.08 -1.92 5.06
CA ALA A 115 -9.42 -1.66 4.53
C ALA A 115 -10.34 -2.89 4.57
N VAL A 116 -9.80 -4.08 4.30
CA VAL A 116 -10.57 -5.34 4.38
C VAL A 116 -11.12 -5.58 5.77
N LYS A 117 -10.32 -5.33 6.81
CA LYS A 117 -10.73 -5.50 8.21
C LYS A 117 -11.75 -4.46 8.65
N LEU A 118 -11.60 -3.23 8.16
CA LEU A 118 -12.42 -2.08 8.55
C LEU A 118 -13.83 -2.13 7.95
N ARG A 119 -13.98 -2.69 6.74
CA ARG A 119 -15.29 -2.81 6.07
C ARG A 119 -16.37 -3.49 6.93
N GLU A 120 -15.98 -4.43 7.76
CA GLU A 120 -16.90 -5.24 8.58
C GLU A 120 -17.38 -4.52 9.83
N ILE A 121 -16.62 -3.53 10.31
CA ILE A 121 -16.87 -2.89 11.61
C ILE A 121 -17.21 -1.40 11.52
N MET A 122 -16.97 -0.75 10.38
CA MET A 122 -17.24 0.68 10.23
C MET A 122 -18.73 0.97 10.07
N GLY A 123 -19.22 1.94 10.83
CA GLY A 123 -20.57 2.49 10.71
C GLY A 123 -20.81 3.25 9.40
N ASP A 124 -22.05 3.67 9.13
CA ASP A 124 -22.40 4.46 7.95
C ASP A 124 -22.04 5.94 8.09
N ASP A 125 -21.76 6.37 9.29
CA ASP A 125 -21.41 7.74 9.67
C ASP A 125 -19.92 8.08 9.48
N VAL A 126 -19.11 7.10 9.02
CA VAL A 126 -17.66 7.24 8.83
C VAL A 126 -17.27 6.95 7.38
N GLU A 127 -16.46 7.85 6.81
CA GLU A 127 -15.84 7.65 5.52
C GLU A 127 -14.35 7.31 5.69
N ILE A 128 -13.97 6.11 5.27
CA ILE A 128 -12.59 5.66 5.24
C ILE A 128 -12.22 5.34 3.78
N TYR A 129 -11.03 5.72 3.40
CA TYR A 129 -10.48 5.54 2.07
C TYR A 129 -9.27 4.61 2.13
N ALA A 130 -8.98 3.93 1.03
CA ALA A 130 -7.79 3.12 0.89
C ALA A 130 -6.95 3.57 -0.31
N LEU A 131 -5.63 3.52 -0.15
CA LEU A 131 -4.70 3.74 -1.26
C LEU A 131 -4.56 2.46 -2.08
N LYS A 132 -4.99 2.52 -3.34
CA LYS A 132 -4.77 1.48 -4.34
C LYS A 132 -3.37 1.54 -4.86
N LEU A 133 -2.68 0.40 -4.84
CA LEU A 133 -1.38 0.23 -5.48
C LEU A 133 -1.54 -0.61 -6.75
N LYS A 134 -0.68 -0.38 -7.72
CA LYS A 134 -0.54 -1.23 -8.91
C LYS A 134 0.90 -1.70 -9.08
N PRO A 135 1.11 -2.86 -9.70
CA PRO A 135 2.45 -3.28 -10.08
C PRO A 135 3.00 -2.40 -11.20
N ASP A 136 4.26 -2.00 -11.06
CA ASP A 136 5.07 -1.36 -12.10
C ASP A 136 6.14 -2.34 -12.55
N LEU A 137 5.87 -3.03 -13.64
CA LEU A 137 6.71 -4.07 -14.21
C LEU A 137 6.96 -3.78 -15.68
N ASP A 138 8.22 -3.84 -16.11
CA ASP A 138 8.57 -3.79 -17.53
C ASP A 138 8.12 -5.09 -18.24
N VAL A 139 6.88 -5.07 -18.70
CA VAL A 139 6.27 -6.21 -19.41
C VAL A 139 6.99 -6.49 -20.74
N LYS A 140 7.49 -5.46 -21.44
CA LYS A 140 8.22 -5.64 -22.71
C LYS A 140 9.55 -6.35 -22.47
N GLY A 141 10.32 -5.92 -21.47
CA GLY A 141 11.53 -6.62 -21.05
C GLY A 141 11.25 -8.05 -20.60
N LEU A 142 10.15 -8.29 -19.89
CA LEU A 142 9.72 -9.62 -19.47
C LEU A 142 9.41 -10.56 -20.64
N LEU A 143 8.76 -10.06 -21.69
CA LEU A 143 8.39 -10.86 -22.88
C LEU A 143 9.60 -11.11 -23.80
N ASN A 144 10.51 -10.15 -23.92
CA ASN A 144 11.67 -10.22 -24.79
C ASN A 144 12.86 -10.99 -24.19
N ALA A 145 12.83 -11.33 -22.91
CA ALA A 145 13.87 -12.12 -22.23
C ALA A 145 13.68 -13.65 -22.45
N CYS A 146 13.43 -14.01 -23.68
CA CYS A 146 13.39 -15.42 -24.12
C CYS A 146 14.76 -15.84 -24.66
#